data_8ed3cffdeec95959bc610dd8e8339021
#
_entry.id   8ed3cffdeec95959bc610dd8e8339021
#
_cell.length_a   1.000
_cell.length_b   1.000
_cell.length_c   1.000
_cell.angle_alpha   90.00
_cell.angle_beta   90.00
_cell.angle_gamma   90.00
#
_symmetry.space_group_name_H-M   'P 1'
#
loop_
_entity.id
_entity.type
_entity.pdbx_description
1 polymer ?
#
loop_
_entity_poly.entity_id
_entity_poly.type
_entity_poly.pdbx_seq_one_letter_code
_entity_poly.pdbx_strand_id
1 'polypeptide(L)'
;MAIKQTAGRRDLGDFAPKFAALNDDVLFGEVWSREDNLSLRDRSLVTVVALMSQGLVDSSFRYHLETAKKNGITREEIAEILTHTAFYAGWPKGWAAFRMAKEVWTDGESEADAAQGGMFGLGDPNDAFAQYFVGQSYLKRITSAGVPIVNVTFEPGCRNNWHIHQAQKGGGQILLCTSGRGWYQEWGKEPQELHPGDAVEIPAGVKHWHGAAKDSWFSHLAVEVPGEKTSNEWLEPVSDEEYGHLK
;
A
#
# COMPACT_ATOMS: atom_id res chain seq x y z
N MET A 1 -8.42 -14.22 18.17
CA MET A 1 -8.77 -15.43 17.36
C MET A 1 -7.49 -16.23 17.14
N ALA A 2 -7.49 -17.57 17.29
CA ALA A 2 -6.25 -18.37 17.16
C ALA A 2 -5.69 -18.26 15.73
N ILE A 3 -4.38 -18.05 15.60
CA ILE A 3 -3.68 -18.00 14.31
C ILE A 3 -3.66 -19.40 13.73
N LYS A 4 -4.24 -19.58 12.55
CA LYS A 4 -4.16 -20.85 11.81
C LYS A 4 -2.93 -20.82 10.90
N GLN A 5 -1.91 -21.59 11.26
CA GLN A 5 -0.73 -21.81 10.44
C GLN A 5 -0.69 -23.26 9.98
N THR A 6 -0.26 -23.50 8.76
CA THR A 6 -0.14 -24.83 8.15
C THR A 6 1.20 -25.03 7.45
N ALA A 7 2.10 -24.05 7.52
CA ALA A 7 3.40 -24.10 6.85
C ALA A 7 4.26 -25.27 7.35
N GLY A 8 4.24 -25.57 8.65
CA GLY A 8 4.98 -26.69 9.19
C GLY A 8 4.53 -28.03 8.56
N ARG A 9 3.21 -28.27 8.50
CA ARG A 9 2.66 -29.48 7.90
C ARG A 9 2.87 -29.56 6.40
N ARG A 10 2.73 -28.42 5.71
CA ARG A 10 2.94 -28.35 4.26
C ARG A 10 4.39 -28.69 3.88
N ASP A 11 5.35 -28.13 4.60
CA ASP A 11 6.76 -28.15 4.20
C ASP A 11 7.52 -29.33 4.82
N LEU A 12 7.12 -29.79 6.01
CA LEU A 12 7.83 -30.81 6.78
C LEU A 12 6.93 -31.92 7.31
N GLY A 13 5.63 -31.95 6.98
CA GLY A 13 4.67 -32.90 7.54
C GLY A 13 5.03 -34.38 7.30
N ASP A 14 5.56 -34.69 6.13
CA ASP A 14 5.96 -36.04 5.77
C ASP A 14 7.31 -36.44 6.38
N PHE A 15 8.22 -35.48 6.58
CA PHE A 15 9.56 -35.73 7.10
C PHE A 15 9.65 -35.66 8.63
N ALA A 16 9.00 -34.65 9.22
CA ALA A 16 9.05 -34.37 10.65
C ALA A 16 7.66 -34.00 11.21
N PRO A 17 6.69 -34.95 11.22
CA PRO A 17 5.29 -34.66 11.54
C PRO A 17 5.11 -34.08 12.96
N LYS A 18 5.91 -34.49 13.94
CA LYS A 18 5.84 -33.98 15.29
C LYS A 18 6.32 -32.54 15.38
N PHE A 19 7.41 -32.20 14.67
CA PHE A 19 7.90 -30.82 14.59
C PHE A 19 6.88 -29.92 13.89
N ALA A 20 6.32 -30.38 12.78
CA ALA A 20 5.29 -29.66 12.02
C ALA A 20 4.05 -29.37 12.90
N ALA A 21 3.59 -30.34 13.68
CA ALA A 21 2.48 -30.15 14.59
C ALA A 21 2.80 -29.14 15.71
N LEU A 22 3.99 -29.20 16.30
CA LEU A 22 4.43 -28.24 17.32
C LEU A 22 4.54 -26.81 16.76
N ASN A 23 5.04 -26.67 15.52
CA ASN A 23 5.10 -25.39 14.85
C ASN A 23 3.71 -24.79 14.64
N ASP A 24 2.80 -25.57 14.02
CA ASP A 24 1.50 -25.04 13.61
C ASP A 24 0.54 -24.86 14.79
N ASP A 25 0.46 -25.85 15.67
CA ASP A 25 -0.56 -25.85 16.74
C ASP A 25 -0.09 -25.14 18.01
N VAL A 26 1.18 -25.34 18.42
CA VAL A 26 1.68 -24.79 19.68
C VAL A 26 2.31 -23.41 19.46
N LEU A 27 3.32 -23.32 18.59
CA LEU A 27 4.01 -22.03 18.38
C LEU A 27 3.03 -20.97 17.87
N PHE A 28 2.37 -21.23 16.74
CA PHE A 28 1.46 -20.24 16.16
C PHE A 28 0.05 -20.31 16.77
N GLY A 29 -0.50 -21.51 16.97
CA GLY A 29 -1.87 -21.70 17.47
C GLY A 29 -2.05 -21.28 18.92
N GLU A 30 -1.05 -21.47 19.79
CA GLU A 30 -1.11 -21.13 21.19
C GLU A 30 -0.26 -19.92 21.55
N VAL A 31 1.07 -19.94 21.28
CA VAL A 31 1.99 -18.89 21.76
C VAL A 31 1.75 -17.57 21.03
N TRP A 32 1.74 -17.55 19.70
CA TRP A 32 1.51 -16.34 18.92
C TRP A 32 0.07 -15.80 19.04
N SER A 33 -0.88 -16.65 19.39
CA SER A 33 -2.30 -16.28 19.54
C SER A 33 -2.63 -15.63 20.90
N ARG A 34 -1.65 -15.46 21.80
CA ARG A 34 -1.85 -14.82 23.12
C ARG A 34 -1.72 -13.29 23.02
N GLU A 35 -2.54 -12.65 22.20
CA GLU A 35 -2.46 -11.23 21.91
C GLU A 35 -2.73 -10.34 23.13
N ASP A 36 -3.59 -10.80 24.07
CA ASP A 36 -3.87 -10.10 25.33
C ASP A 36 -2.65 -9.98 26.26
N ASN A 37 -1.63 -10.84 26.08
CA ASN A 37 -0.41 -10.80 26.89
C ASN A 37 0.74 -10.06 26.20
N LEU A 38 0.83 -10.16 24.88
CA LEU A 38 1.83 -9.49 24.05
C LEU A 38 1.30 -9.38 22.63
N SER A 39 1.29 -8.16 22.10
CA SER A 39 0.76 -7.89 20.76
C SER A 39 1.50 -8.66 19.66
N LEU A 40 0.84 -8.91 18.53
CA LEU A 40 1.49 -9.51 17.35
C LEU A 40 2.67 -8.64 16.85
N ARG A 41 2.53 -7.34 16.98
CA ARG A 41 3.56 -6.36 16.65
C ARG A 41 4.82 -6.58 17.51
N ASP A 42 4.66 -6.65 18.82
CA ASP A 42 5.77 -6.80 19.75
C ASP A 42 6.40 -8.20 19.64
N ARG A 43 5.60 -9.23 19.39
CA ARG A 43 6.13 -10.58 19.08
C ARG A 43 6.98 -10.58 17.83
N SER A 44 6.56 -9.87 16.77
CA SER A 44 7.35 -9.71 15.56
C SER A 44 8.67 -9.02 15.83
N LEU A 45 8.66 -7.92 16.59
CA LEU A 45 9.86 -7.20 17.00
C LEU A 45 10.83 -8.13 17.76
N VAL A 46 10.35 -8.81 18.78
CA VAL A 46 11.17 -9.74 19.59
C VAL A 46 11.75 -10.86 18.71
N THR A 47 10.98 -11.40 17.79
CA THR A 47 11.43 -12.48 16.89
C THR A 47 12.49 -12.00 15.92
N VAL A 48 12.30 -10.84 15.29
CA VAL A 48 13.30 -10.23 14.39
C VAL A 48 14.60 -9.95 15.10
N VAL A 49 14.55 -9.36 16.30
CA VAL A 49 15.73 -9.09 17.14
C VAL A 49 16.44 -10.40 17.53
N ALA A 50 15.69 -11.42 17.95
CA ALA A 50 16.24 -12.71 18.34
C ALA A 50 16.97 -13.40 17.17
N LEU A 51 16.36 -13.45 15.98
CA LEU A 51 16.97 -14.06 14.78
C LEU A 51 18.22 -13.32 14.33
N MET A 52 18.16 -11.98 14.23
CA MET A 52 19.31 -11.16 13.88
C MET A 52 20.45 -11.37 14.88
N SER A 53 20.17 -11.39 16.17
CA SER A 53 21.18 -11.55 17.23
C SER A 53 21.89 -12.90 17.15
N GLN A 54 21.22 -13.95 16.69
CA GLN A 54 21.81 -15.27 16.45
C GLN A 54 22.54 -15.35 15.10
N GLY A 55 22.36 -14.39 14.20
CA GLY A 55 22.92 -14.41 12.85
C GLY A 55 22.09 -15.23 11.86
N LEU A 56 20.87 -15.57 12.21
CA LEU A 56 19.92 -16.30 11.35
C LEU A 56 19.24 -15.28 10.41
N VAL A 57 19.97 -14.88 9.37
CA VAL A 57 19.52 -13.88 8.39
C VAL A 57 19.35 -14.59 7.03
N ASP A 58 18.38 -15.47 6.96
CA ASP A 58 18.01 -16.31 5.82
C ASP A 58 16.53 -16.10 5.41
N SER A 59 15.96 -17.05 4.69
CA SER A 59 14.55 -17.00 4.26
C SER A 59 13.57 -16.95 5.42
N SER A 60 13.90 -17.54 6.58
CA SER A 60 13.03 -17.47 7.75
C SER A 60 13.05 -16.06 8.38
N PHE A 61 14.20 -15.38 8.35
CA PHE A 61 14.29 -13.98 8.76
C PHE A 61 13.46 -13.07 7.84
N ARG A 62 13.52 -13.29 6.52
CA ARG A 62 12.67 -12.58 5.56
C ARG A 62 11.19 -12.73 5.91
N TYR A 63 10.72 -13.94 6.14
CA TYR A 63 9.34 -14.21 6.54
C TYR A 63 8.93 -13.42 7.79
N HIS A 64 9.80 -13.35 8.79
CA HIS A 64 9.54 -12.59 10.01
C HIS A 64 9.61 -11.08 9.82
N LEU A 65 10.42 -10.56 8.89
CA LEU A 65 10.39 -9.15 8.49
C LEU A 65 9.07 -8.80 7.79
N GLU A 66 8.61 -9.63 6.84
CA GLU A 66 7.32 -9.44 6.17
C GLU A 66 6.16 -9.50 7.16
N THR A 67 6.22 -10.43 8.12
CA THR A 67 5.25 -10.52 9.21
C THR A 67 5.28 -9.28 10.11
N ALA A 68 6.47 -8.75 10.40
CA ALA A 68 6.64 -7.53 11.19
C ALA A 68 6.03 -6.30 10.49
N LYS A 69 6.26 -6.16 9.18
CA LYS A 69 5.63 -5.13 8.34
C LYS A 69 4.10 -5.26 8.38
N LYS A 70 3.58 -6.47 8.17
CA LYS A 70 2.13 -6.75 8.22
C LYS A 70 1.52 -6.44 9.60
N ASN A 71 2.27 -6.62 10.66
CA ASN A 71 1.83 -6.35 12.03
C ASN A 71 2.10 -4.89 12.47
N GLY A 72 2.39 -3.99 11.52
CA GLY A 72 2.45 -2.55 11.75
C GLY A 72 3.79 -1.99 12.22
N ILE A 73 4.91 -2.72 12.03
CA ILE A 73 6.24 -2.13 12.21
C ILE A 73 6.58 -1.33 10.95
N THR A 74 6.82 -0.02 11.12
CA THR A 74 7.12 0.88 10.01
C THR A 74 8.55 0.74 9.53
N ARG A 75 8.86 1.37 8.38
CA ARG A 75 10.21 1.43 7.82
C ARG A 75 11.20 2.11 8.76
N GLU A 76 10.79 3.21 9.35
CA GLU A 76 11.58 4.00 10.30
C GLU A 76 11.84 3.20 11.58
N GLU A 77 10.81 2.53 12.09
CA GLU A 77 10.92 1.69 13.29
C GLU A 77 11.87 0.51 13.06
N ILE A 78 11.72 -0.23 11.95
CA ILE A 78 12.62 -1.36 11.69
C ILE A 78 14.08 -0.89 11.50
N ALA A 79 14.29 0.26 10.86
CA ALA A 79 15.62 0.83 10.73
C ALA A 79 16.24 1.13 12.10
N GLU A 80 15.47 1.72 13.02
CA GLU A 80 15.95 2.01 14.38
C GLU A 80 16.17 0.74 15.20
N ILE A 81 15.26 -0.23 15.12
CA ILE A 81 15.39 -1.54 15.79
C ILE A 81 16.66 -2.26 15.35
N LEU A 82 16.92 -2.36 14.05
CA LEU A 82 18.12 -3.03 13.53
C LEU A 82 19.40 -2.26 13.87
N THR A 83 19.36 -0.91 13.82
CA THR A 83 20.47 -0.05 14.25
C THR A 83 20.82 -0.31 15.71
N HIS A 84 19.84 -0.22 16.59
CA HIS A 84 20.03 -0.48 18.02
C HIS A 84 20.58 -1.89 18.26
N THR A 85 19.95 -2.89 17.64
CA THR A 85 20.36 -4.30 17.79
C THR A 85 21.80 -4.54 17.33
N ALA A 86 22.28 -3.84 16.29
CA ALA A 86 23.64 -4.01 15.75
C ALA A 86 24.74 -3.70 16.79
N PHE A 87 24.49 -2.78 17.72
CA PHE A 87 25.43 -2.48 18.82
C PHE A 87 25.59 -3.61 19.83
N TYR A 88 24.56 -4.46 19.99
CA TYR A 88 24.57 -5.58 20.93
C TYR A 88 24.86 -6.92 20.25
N ALA A 89 24.44 -7.09 19.01
CA ALA A 89 24.57 -8.36 18.27
C ALA A 89 25.76 -8.42 17.31
N GLY A 90 26.33 -7.27 16.97
CA GLY A 90 27.49 -7.12 16.08
C GLY A 90 27.13 -6.54 14.70
N TRP A 91 27.99 -5.63 14.24
CA TRP A 91 27.81 -4.83 13.04
C TRP A 91 27.62 -5.64 11.74
N PRO A 92 28.38 -6.74 11.50
CA PRO A 92 28.15 -7.56 10.29
C PRO A 92 26.74 -8.17 10.19
N LYS A 93 26.14 -8.53 11.32
CA LYS A 93 24.77 -9.03 11.38
C LYS A 93 23.77 -7.92 11.06
N GLY A 94 24.03 -6.68 11.52
CA GLY A 94 23.28 -5.50 11.16
C GLY A 94 23.24 -5.28 9.65
N TRP A 95 24.38 -5.31 8.98
CA TRP A 95 24.47 -5.18 7.53
C TRP A 95 23.67 -6.25 6.76
N ALA A 96 23.73 -7.50 7.22
CA ALA A 96 22.96 -8.58 6.61
C ALA A 96 21.46 -8.37 6.78
N ALA A 97 21.03 -8.01 8.00
CA ALA A 97 19.63 -7.73 8.32
C ALA A 97 19.11 -6.52 7.53
N PHE A 98 19.88 -5.43 7.42
CA PHE A 98 19.48 -4.24 6.66
C PHE A 98 19.30 -4.51 5.16
N ARG A 99 20.18 -5.33 4.54
CA ARG A 99 19.98 -5.69 3.13
C ARG A 99 18.63 -6.34 2.90
N MET A 100 18.25 -7.28 3.77
CA MET A 100 16.97 -7.98 3.66
C MET A 100 15.78 -7.09 4.07
N ALA A 101 15.92 -6.29 5.13
CA ALA A 101 14.88 -5.35 5.54
C ALA A 101 14.62 -4.31 4.44
N LYS A 102 15.66 -3.78 3.79
CA LYS A 102 15.50 -2.87 2.65
C LYS A 102 14.64 -3.49 1.53
N GLU A 103 14.78 -4.78 1.25
CA GLU A 103 13.96 -5.46 0.24
C GLU A 103 12.49 -5.63 0.69
N VAL A 104 12.24 -5.86 1.99
CA VAL A 104 10.89 -6.03 2.55
C VAL A 104 10.16 -4.69 2.71
N TRP A 105 10.87 -3.64 3.15
CA TRP A 105 10.34 -2.28 3.26
C TRP A 105 10.73 -1.41 2.06
N THR A 106 11.12 -2.00 0.97
CA THR A 106 10.97 -1.32 -0.30
C THR A 106 9.45 -1.23 -0.47
N ASP A 107 8.90 -0.07 -0.15
CA ASP A 107 7.54 0.27 -0.54
C ASP A 107 7.48 0.01 -2.03
N GLY A 108 6.45 -0.70 -2.46
CA GLY A 108 6.32 -0.98 -3.88
C GLY A 108 6.51 0.32 -4.62
N GLU A 109 7.63 0.38 -5.34
CA GLU A 109 8.07 1.49 -6.16
C GLU A 109 8.83 2.60 -5.42
N SER A 110 10.06 2.84 -5.86
CA SER A 110 10.82 4.05 -5.57
C SER A 110 10.02 5.27 -6.07
N GLU A 111 10.30 6.47 -5.55
CA GLU A 111 9.74 7.70 -6.16
C GLU A 111 10.04 7.77 -7.66
N ALA A 112 11.16 7.18 -8.10
CA ALA A 112 11.49 7.05 -9.52
C ALA A 112 10.49 6.14 -10.26
N ASP A 113 10.02 5.05 -9.66
CA ASP A 113 9.01 4.17 -10.25
C ASP A 113 7.63 4.83 -10.23
N ALA A 114 7.31 5.55 -9.16
CA ALA A 114 6.09 6.34 -9.07
C ALA A 114 6.06 7.43 -10.13
N ALA A 115 7.18 8.13 -10.36
CA ALA A 115 7.35 9.13 -11.42
C ALA A 115 7.26 8.52 -12.83
N GLN A 116 7.43 7.21 -12.99
CA GLN A 116 7.23 6.49 -14.25
C GLN A 116 5.82 5.89 -14.39
N GLY A 117 4.88 6.20 -13.46
CA GLY A 117 3.50 5.70 -13.49
C GLY A 117 3.34 4.27 -12.98
N GLY A 118 4.28 3.84 -12.14
CA GLY A 118 4.28 2.54 -11.52
C GLY A 118 4.37 1.39 -12.52
N MET A 119 3.90 0.22 -12.11
CA MET A 119 3.93 -1.01 -12.94
C MET A 119 3.17 -0.88 -14.28
N PHE A 120 2.27 0.11 -14.41
CA PHE A 120 1.49 0.33 -15.64
C PHE A 120 2.11 1.37 -16.57
N GLY A 121 3.12 2.12 -16.11
CA GLY A 121 3.83 3.15 -16.87
C GLY A 121 3.09 4.49 -16.96
N LEU A 122 3.85 5.58 -17.19
CA LEU A 122 3.38 6.96 -17.08
C LEU A 122 2.26 7.34 -18.07
N GLY A 123 2.39 6.94 -19.32
CA GLY A 123 1.46 7.35 -20.38
C GLY A 123 1.77 8.74 -20.96
N ASP A 124 0.78 9.34 -21.59
CA ASP A 124 0.90 10.65 -22.24
C ASP A 124 0.45 11.78 -21.30
N PRO A 125 0.96 13.02 -21.46
CA PRO A 125 0.44 14.17 -20.73
C PRO A 125 -1.08 14.31 -20.89
N ASN A 126 -1.76 14.63 -19.80
CA ASN A 126 -3.21 14.74 -19.75
C ASN A 126 -3.71 16.10 -20.26
N ASP A 127 -3.29 16.49 -21.46
CA ASP A 127 -3.59 17.82 -22.03
C ASP A 127 -5.09 18.00 -22.29
N ALA A 128 -5.77 16.94 -22.70
CA ALA A 128 -7.20 17.00 -23.02
C ALA A 128 -8.10 17.36 -21.83
N PHE A 129 -7.68 17.05 -20.61
CA PHE A 129 -8.41 17.32 -19.37
C PHE A 129 -7.66 18.29 -18.46
N ALA A 130 -6.55 18.90 -18.90
CA ALA A 130 -5.70 19.76 -18.07
C ALA A 130 -6.48 20.89 -17.36
N GLN A 131 -7.54 21.43 -17.98
CA GLN A 131 -8.42 22.43 -17.40
C GLN A 131 -9.15 22.00 -16.11
N TYR A 132 -9.20 20.69 -15.84
CA TYR A 132 -9.84 20.08 -14.67
C TYR A 132 -8.84 19.60 -13.63
N PHE A 133 -7.58 19.97 -13.78
CA PHE A 133 -6.50 19.59 -12.86
C PHE A 133 -5.70 20.81 -12.42
N VAL A 134 -5.24 20.78 -11.18
CA VAL A 134 -4.20 21.68 -10.70
C VAL A 134 -2.89 20.90 -10.70
N GLY A 135 -1.89 21.37 -11.45
CA GLY A 135 -0.62 20.64 -11.67
C GLY A 135 -0.68 19.67 -12.85
N GLN A 136 0.40 18.92 -13.03
CA GLN A 136 0.58 18.03 -14.19
C GLN A 136 0.12 16.60 -13.84
N SER A 137 -0.63 16.01 -14.75
CA SER A 137 -1.02 14.59 -14.70
C SER A 137 -0.80 13.90 -16.04
N TYR A 138 -0.82 12.58 -16.02
CA TYR A 138 -0.57 11.72 -17.18
C TYR A 138 -1.62 10.63 -17.25
N LEU A 139 -1.97 10.19 -18.45
CA LEU A 139 -2.96 9.16 -18.69
C LEU A 139 -2.38 8.04 -19.55
N LYS A 140 -2.54 6.82 -19.10
CA LYS A 140 -2.27 5.63 -19.91
C LYS A 140 -3.49 4.74 -19.95
N ARG A 141 -4.07 4.59 -21.15
CA ARG A 141 -5.16 3.65 -21.37
C ARG A 141 -4.65 2.21 -21.21
N ILE A 142 -5.29 1.45 -20.33
CA ILE A 142 -4.94 0.04 -20.06
C ILE A 142 -5.82 -0.90 -20.89
N THR A 143 -7.12 -0.60 -21.03
CA THR A 143 -8.04 -1.41 -21.81
C THR A 143 -8.52 -0.67 -23.06
N SER A 144 -8.64 -1.38 -24.18
CA SER A 144 -9.15 -0.84 -25.46
C SER A 144 -10.61 -1.19 -25.72
N ALA A 145 -11.15 -2.19 -25.01
CA ALA A 145 -12.53 -2.66 -25.13
C ALA A 145 -13.05 -3.14 -23.78
N GLY A 146 -14.37 -3.24 -23.64
CA GLY A 146 -15.02 -3.65 -22.39
C GLY A 146 -15.06 -2.53 -21.36
N VAL A 147 -14.68 -2.81 -20.12
CA VAL A 147 -14.65 -1.82 -19.03
C VAL A 147 -13.47 -0.87 -19.25
N PRO A 148 -13.68 0.45 -19.35
CA PRO A 148 -12.59 1.41 -19.47
C PRO A 148 -11.73 1.40 -18.21
N ILE A 149 -10.42 1.21 -18.38
CA ILE A 149 -9.43 1.30 -17.31
C ILE A 149 -8.30 2.19 -17.81
N VAL A 150 -7.96 3.19 -17.00
CA VAL A 150 -6.91 4.15 -17.28
C VAL A 150 -5.98 4.22 -16.08
N ASN A 151 -4.66 4.13 -16.29
CA ASN A 151 -3.71 4.52 -15.27
C ASN A 151 -3.59 6.04 -15.28
N VAL A 152 -3.92 6.68 -14.17
CA VAL A 152 -3.82 8.12 -13.97
C VAL A 152 -2.66 8.37 -13.02
N THR A 153 -1.65 9.11 -13.49
CA THR A 153 -0.48 9.47 -12.70
C THR A 153 -0.46 10.97 -12.46
N PHE A 154 -0.24 11.37 -11.23
CA PHE A 154 -0.21 12.75 -10.73
C PHE A 154 1.20 13.09 -10.27
N GLU A 155 1.73 14.23 -10.71
CA GLU A 155 2.93 14.81 -10.09
C GLU A 155 2.67 15.25 -8.65
N PRO A 156 3.71 15.40 -7.81
CA PRO A 156 3.58 15.92 -6.46
C PRO A 156 2.76 17.23 -6.43
N GLY A 157 1.73 17.27 -5.58
CA GLY A 157 0.83 18.42 -5.49
C GLY A 157 -0.29 18.47 -6.53
N CYS A 158 -0.26 17.64 -7.55
CA CYS A 158 -1.30 17.60 -8.57
C CYS A 158 -2.59 16.95 -8.05
N ARG A 159 -3.72 17.55 -8.38
CA ARG A 159 -5.06 17.08 -8.01
C ARG A 159 -6.09 17.42 -9.07
N ASN A 160 -7.13 16.62 -9.19
CA ASN A 160 -8.26 16.98 -10.04
C ASN A 160 -9.27 17.89 -9.31
N ASN A 161 -10.14 18.51 -10.09
CA ASN A 161 -11.26 19.28 -9.54
C ASN A 161 -12.26 18.36 -8.84
N TRP A 162 -13.10 18.93 -8.01
CA TRP A 162 -14.33 18.30 -7.59
C TRP A 162 -15.11 17.85 -8.82
N HIS A 163 -15.61 16.61 -8.80
CA HIS A 163 -16.37 16.06 -9.92
C HIS A 163 -17.35 14.97 -9.46
N ILE A 164 -18.23 14.59 -10.37
CA ILE A 164 -19.26 13.58 -10.13
C ILE A 164 -19.30 12.66 -11.35
N HIS A 165 -19.28 11.35 -11.11
CA HIS A 165 -19.63 10.35 -12.10
C HIS A 165 -21.14 10.15 -12.07
N GLN A 166 -21.85 10.73 -13.03
CA GLN A 166 -23.30 10.61 -13.15
C GLN A 166 -23.69 9.30 -13.84
N ALA A 167 -24.79 8.67 -13.40
CA ALA A 167 -25.41 7.55 -14.09
C ALA A 167 -26.90 7.47 -13.72
N GLN A 168 -27.71 6.96 -14.64
CA GLN A 168 -29.13 6.70 -14.36
C GLN A 168 -29.31 5.40 -13.58
N LYS A 169 -28.41 4.41 -13.81
CA LYS A 169 -28.36 3.11 -13.12
C LYS A 169 -26.94 2.55 -13.19
N GLY A 170 -26.44 1.94 -12.09
CA GLY A 170 -25.05 1.53 -11.98
C GLY A 170 -24.11 2.72 -12.06
N GLY A 171 -22.97 2.59 -12.73
CA GLY A 171 -21.99 3.66 -12.88
C GLY A 171 -21.18 3.94 -11.64
N GLY A 172 -20.44 5.05 -11.65
CA GLY A 172 -19.44 5.39 -10.66
C GLY A 172 -18.04 5.01 -11.08
N GLN A 173 -17.10 5.05 -10.16
CA GLN A 173 -15.69 4.77 -10.43
C GLN A 173 -15.08 3.93 -9.31
N ILE A 174 -14.10 3.09 -9.64
CA ILE A 174 -13.26 2.42 -8.65
C ILE A 174 -11.83 2.91 -8.88
N LEU A 175 -11.17 3.34 -7.80
CA LEU A 175 -9.75 3.64 -7.78
C LEU A 175 -9.01 2.45 -7.17
N LEU A 176 -7.99 1.95 -7.87
CA LEU A 176 -7.06 0.94 -7.36
C LEU A 176 -5.67 1.57 -7.31
N CYS A 177 -5.19 1.89 -6.12
CA CYS A 177 -3.93 2.61 -5.95
C CYS A 177 -2.75 1.70 -6.27
N THR A 178 -1.88 2.14 -7.17
CA THR A 178 -0.80 1.33 -7.72
C THR A 178 0.58 1.82 -7.35
N SER A 179 0.74 3.12 -7.04
CA SER A 179 2.06 3.71 -6.83
C SER A 179 2.00 5.03 -6.08
N GLY A 180 3.00 5.31 -5.26
CA GLY A 180 3.16 6.57 -4.56
C GLY A 180 2.13 6.81 -3.47
N ARG A 181 1.88 8.07 -3.13
CA ARG A 181 0.98 8.48 -2.05
C ARG A 181 0.04 9.59 -2.51
N GLY A 182 -1.23 9.46 -2.21
CA GLY A 182 -2.25 10.39 -2.65
C GLY A 182 -3.41 10.56 -1.67
N TRP A 183 -4.42 11.28 -2.13
CA TRP A 183 -5.60 11.62 -1.36
C TRP A 183 -6.87 11.38 -2.17
N TYR A 184 -7.92 10.98 -1.46
CA TYR A 184 -9.31 10.97 -1.90
C TYR A 184 -10.17 11.68 -0.89
N GLN A 185 -11.15 12.45 -1.35
CA GLN A 185 -12.14 13.05 -0.47
C GLN A 185 -13.51 13.09 -1.13
N GLU A 186 -14.51 12.63 -0.41
CA GLU A 186 -15.91 12.83 -0.71
C GLU A 186 -16.41 14.14 -0.08
N TRP A 187 -17.25 14.88 -0.78
CA TRP A 187 -17.76 16.17 -0.30
C TRP A 187 -18.40 16.04 1.08
N GLY A 188 -17.97 16.88 2.00
CA GLY A 188 -18.44 16.91 3.38
C GLY A 188 -17.90 15.80 4.29
N LYS A 189 -16.93 15.01 3.81
CA LYS A 189 -16.23 14.00 4.63
C LYS A 189 -14.74 14.38 4.81
N GLU A 190 -14.11 13.75 5.79
CA GLU A 190 -12.66 13.87 5.99
C GLU A 190 -11.89 13.24 4.81
N PRO A 191 -10.77 13.83 4.41
CA PRO A 191 -9.91 13.27 3.37
C PRO A 191 -9.29 11.96 3.84
N GLN A 192 -9.19 11.00 2.92
CA GLN A 192 -8.56 9.70 3.11
C GLN A 192 -7.21 9.68 2.38
N GLU A 193 -6.15 9.36 3.10
CA GLU A 193 -4.85 9.09 2.50
C GLU A 193 -4.86 7.74 1.79
N LEU A 194 -4.21 7.68 0.61
CA LEU A 194 -4.19 6.51 -0.26
C LEU A 194 -2.75 6.04 -0.52
N HIS A 195 -2.57 4.72 -0.43
CA HIS A 195 -1.30 4.03 -0.66
C HIS A 195 -1.45 2.88 -1.67
N PRO A 196 -0.38 2.36 -2.25
CA PRO A 196 -0.43 1.20 -3.11
C PRO A 196 -1.13 0.01 -2.45
N GLY A 197 -2.11 -0.55 -3.15
CA GLY A 197 -2.97 -1.64 -2.65
C GLY A 197 -4.31 -1.19 -2.08
N ASP A 198 -4.50 0.12 -1.84
CA ASP A 198 -5.81 0.64 -1.42
C ASP A 198 -6.80 0.64 -2.60
N ALA A 199 -8.07 0.45 -2.27
CA ALA A 199 -9.17 0.52 -3.21
C ALA A 199 -10.27 1.44 -2.67
N VAL A 200 -10.79 2.32 -3.55
CA VAL A 200 -11.92 3.20 -3.23
C VAL A 200 -13.04 2.94 -4.21
N GLU A 201 -14.22 2.58 -3.71
CA GLU A 201 -15.44 2.50 -4.50
C GLU A 201 -16.19 3.82 -4.40
N ILE A 202 -16.43 4.45 -5.55
CA ILE A 202 -17.10 5.75 -5.66
C ILE A 202 -18.42 5.55 -6.40
N PRO A 203 -19.57 5.50 -5.69
CA PRO A 203 -20.86 5.36 -6.33
C PRO A 203 -21.20 6.52 -7.27
N ALA A 204 -22.04 6.27 -8.26
CA ALA A 204 -22.57 7.33 -9.10
C ALA A 204 -23.28 8.40 -8.26
N GLY A 205 -23.14 9.68 -8.64
CA GLY A 205 -23.73 10.82 -7.95
C GLY A 205 -22.92 11.35 -6.76
N VAL A 206 -21.81 10.71 -6.39
CA VAL A 206 -20.95 11.17 -5.30
C VAL A 206 -20.00 12.26 -5.80
N LYS A 207 -20.06 13.46 -5.21
CA LYS A 207 -19.09 14.54 -5.45
C LYS A 207 -17.82 14.25 -4.70
N HIS A 208 -16.69 14.19 -5.42
CA HIS A 208 -15.38 13.83 -4.86
C HIS A 208 -14.22 14.43 -5.66
N TRP A 209 -13.03 14.35 -5.10
CA TRP A 209 -11.78 14.60 -5.78
C TRP A 209 -10.71 13.59 -5.33
N HIS A 210 -9.64 13.47 -6.11
CA HIS A 210 -8.44 12.72 -5.76
C HIS A 210 -7.20 13.35 -6.41
N GLY A 211 -6.01 13.02 -5.88
CA GLY A 211 -4.76 13.56 -6.36
C GLY A 211 -3.57 13.08 -5.55
N ALA A 212 -2.37 13.51 -5.95
CA ALA A 212 -1.13 13.21 -5.27
C ALA A 212 -1.02 13.92 -3.92
N ALA A 213 -0.14 13.44 -3.04
CA ALA A 213 0.33 14.21 -1.90
C ALA A 213 1.30 15.32 -2.37
N LYS A 214 1.61 16.28 -1.51
CA LYS A 214 2.45 17.46 -1.87
C LYS A 214 3.88 17.06 -2.24
N ASP A 215 4.37 15.98 -1.69
CA ASP A 215 5.75 15.52 -1.72
C ASP A 215 5.91 14.12 -2.34
N SER A 216 4.86 13.58 -2.94
CA SER A 216 4.90 12.26 -3.58
C SER A 216 4.15 12.25 -4.90
N TRP A 217 4.69 11.54 -5.88
CA TRP A 217 3.92 11.09 -7.03
C TRP A 217 2.80 10.16 -6.57
N PHE A 218 1.75 10.04 -7.37
CA PHE A 218 0.63 9.14 -7.09
C PHE A 218 0.07 8.57 -8.38
N SER A 219 -0.14 7.27 -8.41
CA SER A 219 -0.81 6.61 -9.52
C SER A 219 -1.91 5.66 -9.04
N HIS A 220 -2.99 5.64 -9.79
CA HIS A 220 -4.06 4.68 -9.58
C HIS A 220 -4.69 4.24 -10.91
N LEU A 221 -5.25 3.05 -10.95
CA LEU A 221 -6.17 2.67 -11.99
C LEU A 221 -7.54 3.30 -11.71
N ALA A 222 -8.01 4.10 -12.64
CA ALA A 222 -9.40 4.55 -12.70
C ALA A 222 -10.19 3.54 -13.52
N VAL A 223 -11.10 2.82 -12.86
CA VAL A 223 -11.99 1.84 -13.47
C VAL A 223 -13.38 2.45 -13.56
N GLU A 224 -13.85 2.69 -14.77
CA GLU A 224 -15.22 3.17 -14.99
C GLU A 224 -16.21 2.03 -14.78
N VAL A 225 -17.08 2.16 -13.78
CA VAL A 225 -18.10 1.15 -13.50
C VAL A 225 -19.19 1.23 -14.59
N PRO A 226 -19.55 0.11 -15.23
CA PRO A 226 -20.59 0.11 -16.24
C PRO A 226 -21.94 0.64 -15.71
N GLY A 227 -22.58 1.51 -16.49
CA GLY A 227 -23.85 2.12 -16.11
C GLY A 227 -24.66 2.61 -17.30
N GLU A 228 -25.91 2.98 -17.05
CA GLU A 228 -26.81 3.56 -18.05
C GLU A 228 -26.70 5.08 -18.05
N LYS A 229 -26.49 5.70 -19.21
CA LYS A 229 -26.37 7.16 -19.42
C LYS A 229 -25.33 7.79 -18.49
N THR A 230 -24.14 7.18 -18.49
CA THR A 230 -22.99 7.69 -17.72
C THR A 230 -22.44 8.98 -18.32
N SER A 231 -22.02 9.90 -17.46
CA SER A 231 -21.31 11.12 -17.83
C SER A 231 -20.47 11.63 -16.65
N ASN A 232 -19.41 12.40 -16.94
CA ASN A 232 -18.61 13.07 -15.92
C ASN A 232 -19.01 14.54 -15.84
N GLU A 233 -19.31 15.00 -14.66
CA GLU A 233 -19.61 16.40 -14.34
C GLU A 233 -18.44 16.99 -13.58
N TRP A 234 -17.73 17.92 -14.22
CA TRP A 234 -16.61 18.63 -13.63
C TRP A 234 -17.11 19.91 -12.94
N LEU A 235 -16.64 20.12 -11.72
CA LEU A 235 -17.03 21.23 -10.84
C LEU A 235 -15.84 22.12 -10.52
N GLU A 236 -15.91 22.85 -9.40
CA GLU A 236 -14.88 23.76 -8.95
C GLU A 236 -13.54 23.08 -8.63
N PRO A 237 -12.41 23.80 -8.78
CA PRO A 237 -11.12 23.30 -8.30
C PRO A 237 -11.12 23.08 -6.78
N VAL A 238 -10.37 22.10 -6.31
CA VAL A 238 -10.01 21.98 -4.90
C VAL A 238 -9.07 23.14 -4.56
N SER A 239 -9.46 23.97 -3.60
CA SER A 239 -8.69 25.16 -3.25
C SER A 239 -7.32 24.82 -2.64
N ASP A 240 -6.36 25.74 -2.75
CA ASP A 240 -5.06 25.58 -2.10
C ASP A 240 -5.19 25.58 -0.56
N GLU A 241 -6.22 26.22 -0.01
CA GLU A 241 -6.51 26.19 1.41
C GLU A 241 -6.97 24.79 1.86
N GLU A 242 -7.96 24.21 1.17
CA GLU A 242 -8.46 22.84 1.47
C GLU A 242 -7.33 21.81 1.33
N TYR A 243 -6.62 21.83 0.21
CA TYR A 243 -5.50 20.93 -0.05
C TYR A 243 -4.31 21.21 0.87
N GLY A 244 -4.13 22.47 1.29
CA GLY A 244 -3.03 22.93 2.15
C GLY A 244 -3.01 22.29 3.54
N HIS A 245 -4.14 21.85 4.05
CA HIS A 245 -4.26 21.20 5.37
C HIS A 245 -3.86 19.70 5.36
N LEU A 246 -3.73 19.09 4.19
CA LEU A 246 -3.31 17.70 4.06
C LEU A 246 -1.79 17.57 4.32
N LYS A 247 -1.39 16.54 5.05
CA LYS A 247 0.00 16.32 5.48
C LYS A 247 0.77 15.42 4.51
#